data_e2851caa9b9ac570f694ce1bec359ede
#
_entry.id   e2851caa9b9ac570f694ce1bec359ede
#
_cell.length_a   1.000
_cell.length_b   1.000
_cell.length_c   1.000
_cell.angle_alpha   90.00
_cell.angle_beta   90.00
_cell.angle_gamma   90.00
#
_symmetry.space_group_name_H-M   'P 1'
#
loop_
_entity.id
_entity.type
_entity.pdbx_description
1 polymer ?
#
loop_
_entity_poly.entity_id
_entity_poly.type
_entity_poly.pdbx_seq_one_letter_code
_entity_poly.pdbx_strand_id
1 'polypeptide(L)'
;MHAALDRVAVGADEVPALLAALRLERGPVVLLIDDAERFDDTDQAIASLLAANRPGLCVIAAGRSADLRTLYSHWTKTLRKSRCGVLLQPDVDYDGELLGVTLPRRAPVALTQGRGYLGVGGAVRLVQAMSPSAAEPARTA
;
A
#
# COMPACT_ATOMS: atom_id res chain seq x y z
N MET A 1 9.01 10.76 -15.93
CA MET A 1 9.99 9.82 -15.34
C MET A 1 9.22 8.56 -14.97
N HIS A 2 9.28 7.51 -15.77
CA HIS A 2 8.70 6.22 -15.45
C HIS A 2 9.61 5.55 -14.44
N ALA A 3 9.15 5.38 -13.21
CA ALA A 3 9.82 4.51 -12.27
C ALA A 3 9.66 3.08 -12.79
N ALA A 4 10.72 2.51 -13.36
CA ALA A 4 10.75 1.10 -13.66
C ALA A 4 10.83 0.32 -12.35
N LEU A 5 10.09 -0.77 -12.23
CA LEU A 5 10.26 -1.70 -11.12
C LEU A 5 11.55 -2.47 -11.36
N ASP A 6 12.48 -2.41 -10.41
CA ASP A 6 13.78 -3.12 -10.53
C ASP A 6 13.60 -4.64 -10.47
N ARG A 7 12.70 -5.09 -9.61
CA ARG A 7 12.40 -6.51 -9.40
C ARG A 7 10.92 -6.70 -9.16
N VAL A 8 10.37 -7.75 -9.73
CA VAL A 8 8.97 -8.15 -9.56
C VAL A 8 8.94 -9.62 -9.18
N ALA A 9 8.12 -9.97 -8.20
CA ALA A 9 7.84 -11.35 -7.83
C ALA A 9 6.33 -11.57 -7.90
N VAL A 10 5.92 -12.66 -8.53
CA VAL A 10 4.52 -13.03 -8.70
C VAL A 10 4.28 -14.43 -8.13
N GLY A 11 3.31 -14.52 -7.21
CA GLY A 11 2.97 -15.78 -6.58
C GLY A 11 3.88 -16.18 -5.41
N ALA A 12 3.49 -17.27 -4.74
CA ALA A 12 4.12 -17.71 -3.50
C ALA A 12 5.57 -18.20 -3.68
N ASP A 13 5.92 -18.68 -4.87
CA ASP A 13 7.22 -19.32 -5.11
C ASP A 13 8.36 -18.29 -5.28
N GLU A 14 8.07 -17.10 -5.82
CA GLU A 14 9.09 -16.09 -6.09
C GLU A 14 9.29 -15.10 -4.92
N VAL A 15 8.24 -14.89 -4.13
CA VAL A 15 8.25 -13.90 -3.03
C VAL A 15 9.33 -14.17 -1.99
N PRO A 16 9.58 -15.42 -1.52
CA PRO A 16 10.61 -15.67 -0.51
C PRO A 16 12.01 -15.26 -0.97
N ALA A 17 12.34 -15.53 -2.24
CA ALA A 17 13.64 -15.16 -2.82
C ALA A 17 13.80 -13.63 -2.89
N LEU A 18 12.75 -12.91 -3.29
CA LEU A 18 12.75 -11.45 -3.30
C LEU A 18 12.94 -10.88 -1.89
N LEU A 19 12.21 -11.36 -0.90
CA LEU A 19 12.32 -10.89 0.48
C LEU A 19 13.68 -11.19 1.09
N ALA A 20 14.29 -12.34 0.77
CA ALA A 20 15.65 -12.68 1.18
C ALA A 20 16.67 -11.70 0.59
N ALA A 21 16.54 -11.38 -0.70
CA ALA A 21 17.40 -10.40 -1.37
C ALA A 21 17.25 -9.01 -0.75
N LEU A 22 16.03 -8.58 -0.40
CA LEU A 22 15.78 -7.29 0.24
C LEU A 22 16.43 -7.15 1.62
N ARG A 23 16.60 -8.26 2.35
CA ARG A 23 17.30 -8.24 3.65
C ARG A 23 18.79 -7.92 3.52
N LEU A 24 19.39 -8.26 2.39
CA LEU A 24 20.80 -8.01 2.09
C LEU A 24 21.04 -6.62 1.46
N GLU A 25 20.00 -6.02 0.92
CA GLU A 25 20.07 -4.71 0.30
C GLU A 25 20.39 -3.62 1.33
N ARG A 26 21.38 -2.77 1.03
CA ARG A 26 21.84 -1.71 1.95
C ARG A 26 21.36 -0.32 1.56
N GLY A 27 20.93 -0.14 0.32
CA GLY A 27 20.41 1.13 -0.20
C GLY A 27 18.96 1.43 0.20
N PRO A 28 18.44 2.58 -0.18
CA PRO A 28 17.03 2.89 -0.04
C PRO A 28 16.19 1.97 -0.95
N VAL A 29 15.12 1.42 -0.39
CA VAL A 29 14.23 0.48 -1.08
C VAL A 29 12.79 0.85 -0.83
N VAL A 30 11.96 0.79 -1.86
CA VAL A 30 10.51 0.83 -1.76
C VAL A 30 9.96 -0.54 -2.15
N LEU A 31 9.34 -1.22 -1.20
CA LEU A 31 8.63 -2.48 -1.42
C LEU A 31 7.15 -2.17 -1.64
N LEU A 32 6.63 -2.55 -2.82
CA LEU A 32 5.23 -2.45 -3.17
C LEU A 32 4.59 -3.84 -3.09
N ILE A 33 3.49 -3.97 -2.36
CA ILE A 33 2.75 -5.23 -2.22
C ILE A 33 1.32 -4.96 -2.67
N ASP A 34 0.90 -5.62 -3.73
CA ASP A 34 -0.49 -5.60 -4.20
C ASP A 34 -1.27 -6.81 -3.66
N ASP A 35 -2.60 -6.71 -3.64
CA ASP A 35 -3.50 -7.71 -3.06
C ASP A 35 -3.02 -8.20 -1.66
N ALA A 36 -2.60 -7.27 -0.82
CA ALA A 36 -1.95 -7.54 0.46
C ALA A 36 -2.80 -8.41 1.40
N GLU A 37 -4.12 -8.37 1.27
CA GLU A 37 -5.05 -9.21 2.03
C GLU A 37 -4.96 -10.70 1.69
N ARG A 38 -4.40 -11.03 0.53
CA ARG A 38 -4.26 -12.42 0.05
C ARG A 38 -2.91 -13.03 0.37
N PHE A 39 -1.98 -12.21 0.86
CA PHE A 39 -0.64 -12.68 1.13
C PHE A 39 -0.50 -13.11 2.60
N ASP A 40 -0.52 -14.41 2.83
CA ASP A 40 -0.22 -15.00 4.14
C ASP A 40 1.28 -15.02 4.37
N ASP A 41 1.75 -14.26 5.34
CA ASP A 41 3.17 -14.20 5.76
C ASP A 41 3.49 -15.37 6.70
N THR A 42 3.32 -16.61 6.22
CA THR A 42 3.44 -17.84 7.01
C THR A 42 4.81 -17.94 7.69
N ASP A 43 5.87 -17.57 6.97
CA ASP A 43 7.25 -17.60 7.46
C ASP A 43 7.64 -16.32 8.24
N GLN A 44 6.69 -15.43 8.47
CA GLN A 44 6.89 -14.13 9.11
C GLN A 44 8.01 -13.29 8.48
N ALA A 45 8.22 -13.45 7.18
CA ALA A 45 9.28 -12.78 6.45
C ALA A 45 9.03 -11.26 6.34
N ILE A 46 7.79 -10.87 6.01
CA ILE A 46 7.38 -9.45 5.97
C ILE A 46 7.29 -8.89 7.39
N ALA A 47 6.70 -9.62 8.33
CA ALA A 47 6.62 -9.18 9.72
C ALA A 47 8.00 -8.90 10.31
N SER A 48 8.98 -9.77 10.04
CA SER A 48 10.38 -9.60 10.46
C SER A 48 11.04 -8.40 9.78
N LEU A 49 10.77 -8.19 8.48
CA LEU A 49 11.29 -7.05 7.72
C LEU A 49 10.77 -5.72 8.28
N LEU A 50 9.49 -5.66 8.62
CA LEU A 50 8.87 -4.50 9.24
C LEU A 50 9.39 -4.26 10.66
N ALA A 51 9.56 -5.32 11.44
CA ALA A 51 10.06 -5.22 12.82
C ALA A 51 11.51 -4.73 12.88
N ALA A 52 12.31 -5.04 11.87
CA ALA A 52 13.69 -4.57 11.78
C ALA A 52 13.81 -3.05 11.62
N ASN A 53 12.73 -2.38 11.23
CA ASN A 53 12.65 -0.91 11.09
C ASN A 53 13.89 -0.30 10.42
N ARG A 54 14.33 -0.92 9.33
CA ARG A 54 15.57 -0.55 8.63
C ARG A 54 15.47 0.85 8.03
N PRO A 55 16.42 1.76 8.31
CA PRO A 55 16.47 3.06 7.63
C PRO A 55 16.52 2.89 6.10
N GLY A 56 15.75 3.69 5.39
CA GLY A 56 15.66 3.65 3.93
C GLY A 56 14.72 2.58 3.36
N LEU A 57 14.11 1.73 4.17
CA LEU A 57 13.04 0.85 3.73
C LEU A 57 11.68 1.54 3.87
N CYS A 58 10.97 1.65 2.75
CA CYS A 58 9.58 2.05 2.71
C CYS A 58 8.72 0.88 2.22
N VAL A 59 7.65 0.54 2.93
CA VAL A 59 6.73 -0.52 2.52
C VAL A 59 5.37 0.09 2.26
N ILE A 60 4.83 -0.13 1.06
CA ILE A 60 3.50 0.30 0.64
C ILE A 60 2.71 -0.95 0.28
N ALA A 61 1.58 -1.15 0.93
CA ALA A 61 0.68 -2.27 0.64
C ALA A 61 -0.65 -1.73 0.14
N ALA A 62 -1.14 -2.31 -0.93
CA ALA A 62 -2.48 -2.08 -1.47
C ALA A 62 -3.35 -3.32 -1.23
N GLY A 63 -4.63 -3.11 -1.00
CA GLY A 63 -5.58 -4.18 -0.79
C GLY A 63 -7.00 -3.66 -0.66
N ARG A 64 -7.96 -4.56 -0.61
CA ARG A 64 -9.37 -4.23 -0.45
C ARG A 64 -9.69 -3.90 1.00
N SER A 65 -10.26 -2.72 1.24
CA SER A 65 -10.55 -2.25 2.60
C SER A 65 -11.45 -3.20 3.38
N ALA A 66 -12.48 -3.74 2.74
CA ALA A 66 -13.42 -4.68 3.36
C ALA A 66 -12.70 -5.93 3.88
N ASP A 67 -11.80 -6.51 3.08
CA ASP A 67 -11.06 -7.71 3.43
C ASP A 67 -10.01 -7.40 4.50
N LEU A 68 -9.25 -6.31 4.34
CA LEU A 68 -8.25 -5.88 5.32
C LEU A 68 -8.83 -5.63 6.72
N ARG A 69 -10.08 -5.17 6.84
CA ARG A 69 -10.75 -4.96 8.13
C ARG A 69 -10.97 -6.25 8.91
N THR A 70 -11.18 -7.37 8.21
CA THR A 70 -11.45 -8.67 8.83
C THR A 70 -10.19 -9.40 9.31
N LEU A 71 -9.01 -8.94 8.90
CA LEU A 71 -7.73 -9.58 9.21
C LEU A 71 -7.16 -9.12 10.56
N TYR A 72 -7.49 -9.86 11.63
CA TYR A 72 -7.09 -9.50 12.99
C TYR A 72 -5.63 -9.86 13.35
N SER A 73 -5.09 -10.94 12.80
CA SER A 73 -3.73 -11.44 13.12
C SER A 73 -2.80 -11.38 11.91
N HIS A 74 -3.01 -10.46 11.01
CA HIS A 74 -2.30 -10.34 9.75
C HIS A 74 -1.16 -9.30 9.84
N TRP A 75 -0.08 -9.49 9.08
CA TRP A 75 1.08 -8.59 9.06
C TRP A 75 0.74 -7.14 8.68
N THR A 76 -0.30 -6.93 7.85
CA THR A 76 -0.80 -5.59 7.48
C THR A 76 -1.22 -4.76 8.70
N LYS A 77 -1.52 -5.40 9.84
CA LYS A 77 -1.82 -4.70 11.09
C LYS A 77 -0.63 -3.84 11.56
N THR A 78 0.59 -4.26 11.28
CA THR A 78 1.79 -3.48 11.60
C THR A 78 1.88 -2.23 10.74
N LEU A 79 1.57 -2.31 9.45
CA LEU A 79 1.51 -1.14 8.57
C LEU A 79 0.43 -0.15 8.99
N ARG A 80 -0.74 -0.63 9.38
CA ARG A 80 -1.85 0.23 9.83
C ARG A 80 -1.49 1.07 11.07
N LYS A 81 -0.55 0.62 11.90
CA LYS A 81 -0.07 1.41 13.03
C LYS A 81 0.61 2.71 12.61
N SER A 82 1.10 2.84 11.39
CA SER A 82 1.66 4.07 10.85
C SER A 82 0.62 5.18 10.70
N ARG A 83 -0.68 4.82 10.63
CA ARG A 83 -1.79 5.73 10.36
C ARG A 83 -1.56 6.60 9.12
N CYS A 84 -0.86 6.04 8.14
CA CYS A 84 -0.55 6.69 6.87
C CYS A 84 -1.05 5.82 5.73
N GLY A 85 -1.89 6.37 4.87
CA GLY A 85 -2.43 5.64 3.73
C GLY A 85 -3.47 6.42 2.95
N VAL A 86 -3.85 5.88 1.80
CA VAL A 86 -4.89 6.43 0.94
C VAL A 86 -6.06 5.46 0.88
N LEU A 87 -7.25 5.96 1.12
CA LEU A 87 -8.51 5.24 0.98
C LEU A 87 -9.21 5.74 -0.30
N LEU A 88 -9.20 4.93 -1.34
CA LEU A 88 -9.86 5.25 -2.62
C LEU A 88 -11.30 4.79 -2.58
N GLN A 89 -12.25 5.71 -2.86
CA GLN A 89 -13.69 5.44 -2.82
C GLN A 89 -14.16 4.70 -1.56
N PRO A 90 -13.76 5.14 -0.35
CA PRO A 90 -14.00 4.41 0.86
C PRO A 90 -15.48 4.38 1.26
N ASP A 91 -15.85 3.33 1.98
CA ASP A 91 -17.03 3.36 2.84
C ASP A 91 -16.73 4.29 4.02
N VAL A 92 -17.44 5.42 4.07
CA VAL A 92 -17.15 6.50 5.04
C VAL A 92 -17.46 6.11 6.50
N ASP A 93 -18.31 5.12 6.71
CA ASP A 93 -18.68 4.67 8.04
C ASP A 93 -17.67 3.66 8.62
N TYR A 94 -16.94 2.93 7.77
CA TYR A 94 -16.10 1.82 8.23
C TYR A 94 -14.63 1.93 7.86
N ASP A 95 -14.28 2.40 6.66
CA ASP A 95 -12.90 2.27 6.16
C ASP A 95 -11.89 3.18 6.86
N GLY A 96 -12.37 4.25 7.50
CA GLY A 96 -11.52 5.13 8.30
C GLY A 96 -10.78 4.41 9.43
N GLU A 97 -11.33 3.31 9.94
CA GLU A 97 -10.71 2.49 10.99
C GLU A 97 -9.34 1.93 10.59
N LEU A 98 -9.14 1.64 9.31
CA LEU A 98 -7.85 1.13 8.79
C LEU A 98 -6.69 2.09 9.05
N LEU A 99 -6.97 3.39 9.09
CA LEU A 99 -5.99 4.45 9.32
C LEU A 99 -6.18 5.13 10.68
N GLY A 100 -7.16 4.70 11.48
CA GLY A 100 -7.50 5.32 12.75
C GLY A 100 -7.98 6.75 12.60
N VAL A 101 -8.77 7.03 11.56
CA VAL A 101 -9.35 8.34 11.26
C VAL A 101 -10.87 8.26 11.12
N THR A 102 -11.55 9.38 11.35
CA THR A 102 -12.98 9.52 11.03
C THR A 102 -13.11 10.21 9.67
N LEU A 103 -13.79 9.56 8.73
CA LEU A 103 -14.03 10.13 7.42
C LEU A 103 -15.24 11.08 7.44
N PRO A 104 -15.23 12.15 6.62
CA PRO A 104 -16.38 13.03 6.50
C PRO A 104 -17.55 12.30 5.86
N ARG A 105 -18.70 12.28 6.53
CA ARG A 105 -19.93 11.66 5.97
C ARG A 105 -20.46 12.38 4.72
N ARG A 106 -20.09 13.64 4.56
CA ARG A 106 -20.41 14.42 3.35
C ARG A 106 -19.10 14.84 2.70
N ALA A 107 -18.75 14.22 1.60
CA ALA A 107 -17.65 14.68 0.77
C ALA A 107 -18.04 16.02 0.11
N PRO A 108 -17.15 17.01 0.06
CA PRO A 108 -17.43 18.28 -0.64
C PRO A 108 -17.64 18.11 -2.14
N VAL A 109 -17.19 16.99 -2.68
CA VAL A 109 -17.33 16.60 -4.10
C VAL A 109 -17.55 15.09 -4.19
N ALA A 110 -18.18 14.63 -5.27
CA ALA A 110 -18.40 13.19 -5.49
C ALA A 110 -17.08 12.42 -5.50
N LEU A 111 -17.05 11.26 -4.85
CA LEU A 111 -15.91 10.33 -4.88
C LEU A 111 -15.95 9.55 -6.19
N THR A 112 -15.34 10.08 -7.22
CA THR A 112 -15.15 9.42 -8.52
C THR A 112 -13.91 8.54 -8.52
N GLN A 113 -13.69 7.80 -9.59
CA GLN A 113 -12.51 6.94 -9.76
C GLN A 113 -11.21 7.71 -9.46
N GLY A 114 -10.32 7.12 -8.68
CA GLY A 114 -9.07 7.72 -8.25
C GLY A 114 -9.21 8.80 -7.17
N ARG A 115 -10.42 9.14 -6.73
CA ARG A 115 -10.65 10.09 -5.64
C ARG A 115 -10.83 9.36 -4.32
N GLY A 116 -10.30 9.95 -3.27
CA GLY A 116 -10.35 9.36 -1.95
C GLY A 116 -9.76 10.26 -0.88
N TYR A 117 -9.39 9.68 0.22
CA TYR A 117 -8.84 10.40 1.37
C TYR A 117 -7.44 9.91 1.71
N LEU A 118 -6.52 10.84 1.83
CA LEU A 118 -5.20 10.62 2.43
C LEU A 118 -5.31 10.83 3.94
N GLY A 119 -5.02 9.79 4.70
CA GLY A 119 -4.85 9.86 6.15
C GLY A 119 -3.37 9.92 6.50
N VAL A 120 -2.98 10.86 7.35
CA VAL A 120 -1.62 10.97 7.89
C VAL A 120 -1.70 11.45 9.33
N GLY A 121 -1.23 10.62 10.26
CA GLY A 121 -1.14 11.01 11.67
C GLY A 121 -2.47 11.46 12.32
N GLY A 122 -3.60 10.92 11.86
CA GLY A 122 -4.94 11.30 12.35
C GLY A 122 -5.60 12.43 11.57
N ALA A 123 -4.88 13.14 10.71
CA ALA A 123 -5.46 14.13 9.80
C ALA A 123 -5.96 13.48 8.50
N VAL A 124 -7.01 14.04 7.91
CA VAL A 124 -7.64 13.54 6.68
C VAL A 124 -7.68 14.66 5.64
N ARG A 125 -7.26 14.35 4.41
CA ARG A 125 -7.31 15.25 3.26
C ARG A 125 -7.92 14.55 2.06
N LEU A 126 -8.78 15.25 1.34
CA LEU A 126 -9.29 14.78 0.05
C LEU A 126 -8.17 14.81 -0.99
N VAL A 127 -8.03 13.73 -1.74
CA VAL A 127 -7.01 13.59 -2.79
C VAL A 127 -7.61 13.04 -4.07
N GLN A 128 -6.96 13.32 -5.18
CA GLN A 128 -7.24 12.75 -6.49
C GLN A 128 -5.97 12.12 -7.04
N ALA A 129 -6.00 10.79 -7.26
CA ALA A 129 -4.95 10.12 -8.00
C ALA A 129 -5.02 10.53 -9.47
N MET A 130 -3.87 10.85 -10.02
CA MET A 130 -3.75 11.12 -11.45
C MET A 130 -3.57 9.80 -12.18
N SER A 131 -4.33 9.59 -13.27
CA SER A 131 -4.03 8.50 -14.19
C SER A 131 -2.68 8.79 -14.85
N PRO A 132 -1.73 7.82 -14.91
CA PRO A 132 -0.56 8.01 -15.74
C PRO A 132 -1.05 8.23 -17.18
N SER A 133 -0.68 9.35 -17.76
CA SER A 133 -0.94 9.58 -19.20
C SER A 133 -0.39 8.37 -19.96
N ALA A 134 -1.23 7.73 -20.76
CA ALA A 134 -0.77 6.68 -21.65
C ALA A 134 0.42 7.26 -22.45
N ALA A 135 1.60 6.73 -22.21
CA ALA A 135 2.77 7.13 -22.96
C ALA A 135 2.46 6.80 -24.42
N GLU A 136 2.41 7.83 -25.26
CA GLU A 136 2.29 7.68 -26.70
C GLU A 136 3.37 6.69 -27.15
N PRO A 137 3.03 5.59 -27.87
CA PRO A 137 4.03 4.63 -28.31
C PRO A 137 5.06 5.39 -29.15
N ALA A 138 6.33 5.24 -28.78
CA ALA A 138 7.45 5.85 -29.51
C ALA A 138 7.27 5.52 -31.00
N ARG A 139 7.05 6.53 -31.82
CA ARG A 139 7.08 6.39 -33.27
C ARG A 139 8.50 5.94 -33.64
N THR A 140 8.61 4.69 -34.00
CA THR A 140 9.82 4.17 -34.67
C THR A 140 9.89 4.83 -36.03
N ALA A 141 10.88 5.69 -36.23
CA ALA A 141 11.27 6.22 -37.53
C ALA A 141 12.15 5.19 -38.24
#